data_0a369bd4c287453c568be2cebd8c3f37
#
_entry.id   0a369bd4c287453c568be2cebd8c3f37
#
_cell.length_a   1.000
_cell.length_b   1.000
_cell.length_c   1.000
_cell.angle_alpha   90.00
_cell.angle_beta   90.00
_cell.angle_gamma   90.00
#
_symmetry.space_group_name_H-M   'P 1'
#
loop_
_entity.id
_entity.type
_entity.pdbx_description
1 polymer ?
#
loop_
_entity_poly.entity_id
_entity_poly.type
_entity_poly.pdbx_seq_one_letter_code
_entity_poly.pdbx_strand_id
1 'polypeptide(L)'
;MKLLSLPSLLGVFLPGFLAFEARAVDFQEEIRPILNSKCFKCHTGPRAKGKLRMDSVEQFSKRIGGEDPVIVPGESAASLLIKKVSLPRSDGDAMPPPPARARGPEAMTTIEIELVKKWIDQGASFESGGVSNSGGTKPDGEEDMKPEMLKWTNFEGNSLTAAFVRADGKNVILKMEDGSEIPYPFDKLSPESQELAKKLASQ
;
A
#
# COMPACT_ATOMS: atom_id res chain seq x y z
N MET A 1 -63.31 -43.06 12.98
CA MET A 1 -61.89 -42.98 13.31
C MET A 1 -61.22 -42.16 12.23
N LYS A 2 -60.84 -40.87 12.49
CA LYS A 2 -60.12 -40.00 11.56
C LYS A 2 -58.66 -39.96 11.99
N LEU A 3 -57.77 -40.42 11.15
CA LEU A 3 -56.35 -40.34 11.33
C LEU A 3 -55.88 -38.94 10.90
N LEU A 4 -55.37 -38.16 11.84
CA LEU A 4 -54.68 -36.88 11.58
C LEU A 4 -53.24 -37.14 11.14
N SER A 5 -52.89 -36.74 9.92
CA SER A 5 -51.55 -36.75 9.36
C SER A 5 -50.82 -35.46 9.80
N LEU A 6 -49.70 -35.59 10.52
CA LEU A 6 -48.80 -34.51 10.84
C LEU A 6 -47.82 -34.29 9.64
N PRO A 7 -47.59 -33.03 9.21
CA PRO A 7 -46.52 -32.73 8.26
C PRO A 7 -45.18 -32.69 8.98
N SER A 8 -44.23 -33.50 8.47
CA SER A 8 -42.81 -33.47 8.84
C SER A 8 -42.15 -32.20 8.32
N LEU A 9 -41.78 -31.29 9.21
CA LEU A 9 -40.95 -30.14 8.89
C LEU A 9 -39.50 -30.59 8.74
N LEU A 10 -39.05 -30.77 7.49
CA LEU A 10 -37.64 -30.97 7.13
C LEU A 10 -36.91 -29.64 7.25
N GLY A 11 -36.20 -29.45 8.36
CA GLY A 11 -35.34 -28.28 8.56
C GLY A 11 -34.13 -28.31 7.62
N VAL A 12 -34.09 -27.39 6.65
CA VAL A 12 -32.91 -27.19 5.81
C VAL A 12 -31.88 -26.48 6.65
N PHE A 13 -30.85 -27.22 7.06
CA PHE A 13 -29.67 -26.68 7.73
C PHE A 13 -28.75 -26.11 6.63
N LEU A 14 -28.78 -24.79 6.40
CA LEU A 14 -27.77 -24.12 5.58
C LEU A 14 -26.46 -24.06 6.39
N PRO A 15 -25.36 -24.68 5.92
CA PRO A 15 -24.06 -24.42 6.51
C PRO A 15 -23.69 -22.97 6.25
N GLY A 16 -23.56 -22.18 7.32
CA GLY A 16 -23.04 -20.82 7.26
C GLY A 16 -21.59 -20.88 6.73
N PHE A 17 -21.39 -20.40 5.51
CA PHE A 17 -20.07 -20.21 4.92
C PHE A 17 -19.43 -19.04 5.68
N LEU A 18 -18.54 -19.32 6.62
CA LEU A 18 -17.68 -18.32 7.23
C LEU A 18 -16.73 -17.83 6.13
N ALA A 19 -17.08 -16.75 5.46
CA ALA A 19 -16.17 -16.05 4.58
C ALA A 19 -15.01 -15.52 5.44
N PHE A 20 -13.87 -16.18 5.33
CA PHE A 20 -12.62 -15.70 5.89
C PHE A 20 -12.18 -14.52 4.99
N GLU A 21 -12.48 -13.31 5.41
CA GLU A 21 -12.03 -12.12 4.71
C GLU A 21 -10.50 -12.06 4.80
N ALA A 22 -9.84 -12.33 3.68
CA ALA A 22 -8.40 -12.21 3.58
C ALA A 22 -8.02 -10.73 3.70
N ARG A 23 -7.34 -10.36 4.80
CA ARG A 23 -6.84 -9.00 5.01
C ARG A 23 -6.03 -8.54 3.80
N ALA A 24 -6.33 -7.34 3.32
CA ALA A 24 -5.55 -6.67 2.29
C ALA A 24 -4.13 -6.36 2.81
N VAL A 25 -3.14 -6.47 1.92
CA VAL A 25 -1.74 -6.13 2.23
C VAL A 25 -1.60 -4.62 2.22
N ASP A 26 -1.05 -4.07 3.29
CA ASP A 26 -0.79 -2.64 3.42
C ASP A 26 0.52 -2.26 2.73
N PHE A 27 0.43 -1.29 1.80
CA PHE A 27 1.60 -0.84 1.08
C PHE A 27 2.61 -0.15 1.99
N GLN A 28 2.17 0.73 2.87
CA GLN A 28 3.07 1.54 3.70
C GLN A 28 3.75 0.72 4.79
N GLU A 29 3.00 -0.18 5.41
CA GLU A 29 3.49 -0.98 6.53
C GLU A 29 4.22 -2.25 6.10
N GLU A 30 3.80 -2.88 5.01
CA GLU A 30 4.28 -4.21 4.63
C GLU A 30 5.16 -4.19 3.36
N ILE A 31 4.80 -3.43 2.33
CA ILE A 31 5.50 -3.45 1.04
C ILE A 31 6.63 -2.42 0.98
N ARG A 32 6.36 -1.18 1.37
CA ARG A 32 7.34 -0.09 1.31
C ARG A 32 8.64 -0.38 2.08
N PRO A 33 8.65 -0.99 3.28
CA PRO A 33 9.88 -1.39 3.96
C PRO A 33 10.72 -2.38 3.16
N ILE A 34 10.08 -3.34 2.47
CA ILE A 34 10.76 -4.28 1.57
C ILE A 34 11.41 -3.53 0.40
N LEU A 35 10.65 -2.68 -0.29
CA LEU A 35 11.17 -1.89 -1.41
C LEU A 35 12.30 -0.97 -0.98
N ASN A 36 12.19 -0.34 0.18
CA ASN A 36 13.23 0.53 0.73
C ASN A 36 14.54 -0.24 0.94
N SER A 37 14.49 -1.39 1.58
CA SER A 37 15.68 -2.18 1.90
C SER A 37 16.29 -2.85 0.66
N LYS A 38 15.48 -3.28 -0.31
CA LYS A 38 15.92 -4.11 -1.44
C LYS A 38 16.10 -3.33 -2.75
N CYS A 39 15.36 -2.25 -2.97
CA CYS A 39 15.22 -1.60 -4.27
C CYS A 39 15.69 -0.14 -4.30
N PHE A 40 15.43 0.66 -3.25
CA PHE A 40 15.65 2.11 -3.28
C PHE A 40 17.10 2.51 -3.48
N LYS A 41 18.07 1.68 -3.09
CA LYS A 41 19.48 1.98 -3.35
C LYS A 41 19.79 2.27 -4.82
N CYS A 42 19.02 1.67 -5.74
CA CYS A 42 19.22 1.82 -7.20
C CYS A 42 18.01 2.48 -7.89
N HIS A 43 16.82 2.41 -7.30
CA HIS A 43 15.57 2.85 -7.90
C HIS A 43 14.98 4.05 -7.16
N THR A 44 15.81 5.06 -6.90
CA THR A 44 15.43 6.31 -6.21
C THR A 44 16.00 7.54 -6.93
N GLY A 45 15.29 8.65 -6.82
CA GLY A 45 15.70 9.96 -7.33
C GLY A 45 15.78 10.08 -8.86
N PRO A 46 16.27 11.22 -9.37
CA PRO A 46 16.25 11.53 -10.80
C PRO A 46 17.14 10.62 -11.67
N ARG A 47 18.12 9.97 -11.05
CA ARG A 47 19.06 9.05 -11.72
C ARG A 47 18.75 7.58 -11.44
N ALA A 48 17.51 7.27 -11.08
CA ALA A 48 17.05 5.90 -10.84
C ALA A 48 17.35 4.99 -12.03
N LYS A 49 17.95 3.81 -11.76
CA LYS A 49 18.26 2.83 -12.79
C LYS A 49 17.00 2.34 -13.50
N GLY A 50 17.09 2.14 -14.81
CA GLY A 50 15.94 1.74 -15.62
C GLY A 50 14.81 2.78 -15.64
N LYS A 51 15.08 4.04 -15.27
CA LYS A 51 14.08 5.11 -15.12
C LYS A 51 12.92 4.72 -14.20
N LEU A 52 13.14 3.74 -13.31
CA LEU A 52 12.17 3.25 -12.35
C LEU A 52 12.41 3.91 -10.99
N ARG A 53 11.51 4.79 -10.58
CA ARG A 53 11.52 5.41 -9.26
C ARG A 53 10.49 4.73 -8.38
N MET A 54 10.96 4.14 -7.28
CA MET A 54 10.11 3.47 -6.29
C MET A 54 10.01 4.25 -4.97
N ASP A 55 10.79 5.31 -4.82
CA ASP A 55 10.84 6.18 -3.64
C ASP A 55 9.66 7.14 -3.52
N SER A 56 8.93 7.36 -4.60
CA SER A 56 7.76 8.23 -4.68
C SER A 56 6.58 7.45 -5.24
N VAL A 57 5.46 7.48 -4.53
CA VAL A 57 4.20 6.84 -4.97
C VAL A 57 3.78 7.37 -6.33
N GLU A 58 3.83 8.71 -6.52
CA GLU A 58 3.50 9.36 -7.80
C GLU A 58 4.34 8.82 -8.98
N GLN A 59 5.64 8.63 -8.78
CA GLN A 59 6.52 8.14 -9.84
C GLN A 59 6.41 6.63 -10.04
N PHE A 60 6.21 5.89 -8.97
CA PHE A 60 6.08 4.44 -9.04
C PHE A 60 4.73 4.03 -9.67
N SER A 61 3.65 4.75 -9.38
CA SER A 61 2.33 4.49 -9.98
C SER A 61 2.33 4.59 -11.51
N LYS A 62 3.19 5.44 -12.10
CA LYS A 62 3.36 5.53 -13.56
C LYS A 62 3.90 4.24 -14.21
N ARG A 63 4.42 3.32 -13.41
CA ARG A 63 4.96 2.03 -13.83
C ARG A 63 4.11 0.86 -13.33
N ILE A 64 2.87 1.16 -12.89
CA ILE A 64 1.86 0.19 -12.49
C ILE A 64 0.71 0.30 -13.49
N GLY A 65 0.44 -0.80 -14.22
CA GLY A 65 -0.46 -0.74 -15.38
C GLY A 65 0.10 0.11 -16.53
N GLY A 66 -0.73 0.47 -17.50
CA GLY A 66 -0.33 1.30 -18.64
C GLY A 66 0.45 0.54 -19.73
N GLU A 67 1.18 1.29 -20.58
CA GLU A 67 1.80 0.72 -21.80
C GLU A 67 3.11 -0.07 -21.55
N ASP A 68 3.91 0.29 -20.52
CA ASP A 68 5.17 -0.39 -20.19
C ASP A 68 5.26 -0.63 -18.68
N PRO A 69 4.41 -1.53 -18.15
CA PRO A 69 4.28 -1.73 -16.72
C PRO A 69 5.41 -2.57 -16.14
N VAL A 70 5.90 -2.17 -14.98
CA VAL A 70 6.74 -3.01 -14.11
C VAL A 70 5.87 -3.91 -13.25
N ILE A 71 4.67 -3.44 -12.94
CA ILE A 71 3.63 -4.16 -12.20
C ILE A 71 2.34 -4.14 -13.01
N VAL A 72 1.73 -5.30 -13.17
CA VAL A 72 0.39 -5.48 -13.73
C VAL A 72 -0.56 -5.76 -12.56
N PRO A 73 -1.43 -4.80 -12.19
CA PRO A 73 -2.36 -4.99 -11.08
C PRO A 73 -3.24 -6.22 -11.27
N GLY A 74 -3.38 -7.03 -10.24
CA GLY A 74 -4.11 -8.29 -10.29
C GLY A 74 -3.35 -9.47 -10.90
N GLU A 75 -2.15 -9.25 -11.46
CA GLU A 75 -1.41 -10.28 -12.20
C GLU A 75 0.07 -10.31 -11.80
N SER A 76 0.38 -10.84 -10.61
CA SER A 76 1.75 -10.90 -10.12
C SER A 76 2.68 -11.70 -11.04
N ALA A 77 2.21 -12.79 -11.63
CA ALA A 77 2.98 -13.62 -12.57
C ALA A 77 3.33 -12.89 -13.88
N ALA A 78 2.48 -11.97 -14.34
CA ALA A 78 2.73 -11.14 -15.52
C ALA A 78 3.68 -9.99 -15.21
N SER A 79 3.77 -9.55 -13.96
CA SER A 79 4.54 -8.40 -13.51
C SER A 79 6.05 -8.59 -13.68
N LEU A 80 6.70 -7.63 -14.37
CA LEU A 80 8.15 -7.66 -14.61
C LEU A 80 8.94 -7.64 -13.31
N LEU A 81 8.46 -6.94 -12.29
CA LEU A 81 9.08 -6.90 -10.96
C LEU A 81 9.24 -8.32 -10.41
N ILE A 82 8.17 -9.11 -10.38
CA ILE A 82 8.21 -10.48 -9.85
C ILE A 82 9.11 -11.37 -10.71
N LYS A 83 9.03 -11.26 -12.04
CA LYS A 83 9.93 -12.00 -12.94
C LYS A 83 11.40 -11.74 -12.59
N LYS A 84 11.80 -10.47 -12.42
CA LYS A 84 13.18 -10.08 -12.15
C LYS A 84 13.70 -10.48 -10.77
N VAL A 85 12.88 -10.39 -9.72
CA VAL A 85 13.28 -10.77 -8.36
C VAL A 85 13.28 -12.28 -8.13
N SER A 86 12.57 -13.04 -8.98
CA SER A 86 12.48 -14.50 -8.91
C SER A 86 13.53 -15.22 -9.75
N LEU A 87 14.33 -14.52 -10.55
CA LEU A 87 15.39 -15.13 -11.34
C LEU A 87 16.47 -15.76 -10.45
N PRO A 88 17.17 -16.80 -10.94
CA PRO A 88 18.32 -17.38 -10.27
C PRO A 88 19.34 -16.30 -9.89
N ARG A 89 19.99 -16.46 -8.73
CA ARG A 89 20.96 -15.46 -8.23
C ARG A 89 22.16 -15.24 -9.15
N SER A 90 22.47 -16.19 -10.02
CA SER A 90 23.53 -16.11 -11.03
C SER A 90 23.11 -15.40 -12.31
N ASP A 91 21.81 -15.17 -12.50
CA ASP A 91 21.28 -14.53 -13.70
C ASP A 91 21.62 -13.03 -13.69
N GLY A 92 22.19 -12.53 -14.80
CA GLY A 92 22.56 -11.11 -14.94
C GLY A 92 21.38 -10.15 -14.92
N ASP A 93 20.20 -10.66 -15.26
CA ASP A 93 18.94 -9.92 -15.29
C ASP A 93 18.18 -9.94 -13.96
N ALA A 94 18.66 -10.72 -12.99
CA ALA A 94 18.02 -10.78 -11.67
C ALA A 94 18.14 -9.44 -10.93
N MET A 95 17.16 -9.12 -10.11
CA MET A 95 17.18 -7.94 -9.25
C MET A 95 17.24 -8.32 -7.76
N PRO A 96 18.19 -7.73 -7.01
CA PRO A 96 19.32 -6.91 -7.47
C PRO A 96 20.31 -7.76 -8.29
N PRO A 97 21.03 -7.17 -9.27
CA PRO A 97 21.96 -7.90 -10.11
C PRO A 97 23.16 -8.42 -9.29
N PRO A 98 23.82 -9.53 -9.70
CA PRO A 98 24.90 -10.16 -8.93
C PRO A 98 26.02 -9.21 -8.45
N PRO A 99 26.53 -8.28 -9.26
CA PRO A 99 27.56 -7.33 -8.83
C PRO A 99 27.09 -6.35 -7.76
N ALA A 100 25.79 -6.02 -7.75
CA ALA A 100 25.22 -5.12 -6.76
C ALA A 100 25.04 -5.80 -5.39
N ARG A 101 24.78 -7.11 -5.37
CA ARG A 101 24.62 -7.89 -4.13
C ARG A 101 25.89 -7.96 -3.29
N ALA A 102 27.05 -7.94 -3.93
CA ALA A 102 28.34 -7.95 -3.21
C ALA A 102 28.60 -6.67 -2.39
N ARG A 103 27.92 -5.56 -2.72
CA ARG A 103 28.15 -4.23 -2.16
C ARG A 103 26.84 -3.51 -1.77
N GLY A 104 25.72 -4.17 -1.91
CA GLY A 104 24.41 -3.54 -1.87
C GLY A 104 23.33 -4.37 -1.21
N PRO A 105 22.08 -4.13 -1.58
CA PRO A 105 20.96 -4.80 -0.98
C PRO A 105 20.95 -6.29 -1.27
N GLU A 106 20.58 -7.08 -0.28
CA GLU A 106 20.34 -8.50 -0.46
C GLU A 106 19.12 -8.73 -1.38
N ALA A 107 19.11 -9.89 -2.04
CA ALA A 107 17.92 -10.32 -2.77
C ALA A 107 16.72 -10.47 -1.82
N MET A 108 15.53 -10.31 -2.36
CA MET A 108 14.31 -10.60 -1.62
C MET A 108 14.28 -12.07 -1.20
N THR A 109 13.78 -12.33 0.00
CA THR A 109 13.46 -13.67 0.47
C THR A 109 12.19 -14.19 -0.22
N THR A 110 11.95 -15.49 -0.18
CA THR A 110 10.70 -16.09 -0.70
C THR A 110 9.47 -15.49 -0.03
N ILE A 111 9.54 -15.23 1.28
CA ILE A 111 8.42 -14.64 2.05
C ILE A 111 8.14 -13.21 1.55
N GLU A 112 9.17 -12.40 1.35
CA GLU A 112 9.02 -11.04 0.82
C GLU A 112 8.46 -11.05 -0.61
N ILE A 113 8.90 -11.98 -1.46
CA ILE A 113 8.37 -12.15 -2.82
C ILE A 113 6.89 -12.52 -2.78
N GLU A 114 6.49 -13.49 -1.96
CA GLU A 114 5.09 -13.89 -1.84
C GLU A 114 4.21 -12.75 -1.28
N LEU A 115 4.71 -11.94 -0.36
CA LEU A 115 3.98 -10.80 0.15
C LEU A 115 3.78 -9.73 -0.93
N VAL A 116 4.81 -9.45 -1.74
CA VAL A 116 4.70 -8.51 -2.87
C VAL A 116 3.78 -9.06 -3.96
N LYS A 117 3.80 -10.36 -4.25
CA LYS A 117 2.84 -11.00 -5.15
C LYS A 117 1.41 -10.81 -4.66
N LYS A 118 1.15 -11.09 -3.38
CA LYS A 118 -0.17 -10.92 -2.79
C LYS A 118 -0.66 -9.48 -2.91
N TRP A 119 0.20 -8.49 -2.66
CA TRP A 119 -0.12 -7.08 -2.85
C TRP A 119 -0.49 -6.77 -4.32
N ILE A 120 0.30 -7.29 -5.28
CA ILE A 120 0.02 -7.12 -6.71
C ILE A 120 -1.30 -7.77 -7.10
N ASP A 121 -1.54 -9.01 -6.67
CA ASP A 121 -2.76 -9.78 -6.98
C ASP A 121 -4.01 -9.14 -6.35
N GLN A 122 -3.85 -8.34 -5.30
CA GLN A 122 -4.89 -7.50 -4.71
C GLN A 122 -5.04 -6.13 -5.40
N GLY A 123 -4.38 -5.92 -6.55
CA GLY A 123 -4.52 -4.70 -7.35
C GLY A 123 -3.42 -3.67 -7.16
N ALA A 124 -2.36 -3.96 -6.41
CA ALA A 124 -1.20 -3.07 -6.19
C ALA A 124 -1.58 -1.67 -5.66
N SER A 125 -2.55 -1.61 -4.74
CA SER A 125 -3.00 -0.35 -4.15
C SER A 125 -1.95 0.24 -3.21
N PHE A 126 -1.81 1.56 -3.24
CA PHE A 126 -0.99 2.33 -2.30
C PHE A 126 -1.77 2.78 -1.06
N GLU A 127 -3.08 2.57 -1.06
CA GLU A 127 -3.96 2.95 0.04
C GLU A 127 -3.89 1.92 1.18
N SER A 128 -3.92 2.40 2.41
CA SER A 128 -3.94 1.55 3.59
C SER A 128 -5.32 0.89 3.74
N GLY A 129 -5.35 -0.45 3.76
CA GLY A 129 -6.60 -1.21 3.97
C GLY A 129 -7.50 -1.32 2.74
N GLY A 130 -6.98 -1.08 1.53
CA GLY A 130 -7.77 -0.96 0.32
C GLY A 130 -8.33 -2.25 -0.22
N VAL A 131 -9.64 -2.28 -0.41
CA VAL A 131 -10.30 -3.09 -1.44
C VAL A 131 -10.21 -2.27 -2.73
N SER A 132 -9.20 -2.55 -3.58
CA SER A 132 -9.19 -1.97 -4.92
C SER A 132 -10.32 -2.60 -5.72
N ASN A 133 -11.41 -1.89 -5.87
CA ASN A 133 -12.45 -2.21 -6.82
C ASN A 133 -11.95 -1.85 -8.24
N SER A 134 -11.16 -2.72 -8.86
CA SER A 134 -10.79 -2.62 -10.27
C SER A 134 -11.93 -3.12 -11.14
N GLY A 135 -12.89 -2.27 -11.40
CA GLY A 135 -13.99 -2.56 -12.31
C GLY A 135 -14.84 -1.34 -12.53
N GLY A 136 -14.48 -0.58 -13.53
CA GLY A 136 -15.29 0.33 -14.35
C GLY A 136 -16.43 1.11 -13.70
N THR A 137 -16.44 2.37 -14.07
CA THR A 137 -17.51 3.36 -13.93
C THR A 137 -17.42 4.22 -12.68
N LYS A 138 -16.88 5.42 -12.89
CA LYS A 138 -17.00 6.58 -12.02
C LYS A 138 -18.50 6.81 -11.75
N PRO A 139 -18.98 6.81 -10.49
CA PRO A 139 -20.23 7.45 -10.17
C PRO A 139 -19.98 8.96 -10.12
N ASP A 140 -20.68 9.71 -10.97
CA ASP A 140 -20.78 11.16 -10.87
C ASP A 140 -21.39 11.53 -9.50
N GLY A 141 -20.62 12.29 -8.70
CA GLY A 141 -21.15 12.97 -7.53
C GLY A 141 -20.39 12.76 -6.22
N GLU A 142 -19.08 13.00 -6.21
CA GLU A 142 -18.41 13.47 -5.01
C GLU A 142 -17.61 14.71 -5.40
N GLU A 143 -18.06 15.83 -4.86
CA GLU A 143 -17.34 17.10 -4.94
C GLU A 143 -15.91 16.89 -4.42
N ASP A 144 -14.92 17.28 -5.24
CA ASP A 144 -13.52 17.43 -4.88
C ASP A 144 -13.40 18.38 -3.66
N MET A 145 -13.64 17.86 -2.45
CA MET A 145 -13.21 18.55 -1.25
C MET A 145 -11.68 18.45 -1.21
N LYS A 146 -11.02 19.47 -1.77
CA LYS A 146 -9.59 19.70 -1.60
C LYS A 146 -9.28 19.51 -0.10
N PRO A 147 -8.42 18.55 0.28
CA PRO A 147 -8.16 18.28 1.68
C PRO A 147 -7.68 19.54 2.37
N GLU A 148 -8.24 19.84 3.53
CA GLU A 148 -7.91 21.06 4.27
C GLU A 148 -6.43 21.03 4.67
N MET A 149 -5.68 21.98 4.11
CA MET A 149 -4.26 22.14 4.39
C MET A 149 -4.08 22.88 5.71
N LEU A 150 -3.57 22.18 6.72
CA LEU A 150 -3.40 22.66 8.08
C LEU A 150 -1.91 22.96 8.38
N LYS A 151 -1.67 23.88 9.29
CA LYS A 151 -0.32 24.19 9.75
C LYS A 151 0.05 23.26 10.91
N TRP A 152 1.13 22.51 10.74
CA TRP A 152 1.70 21.62 11.76
C TRP A 152 3.01 22.23 12.26
N THR A 153 3.17 22.31 13.56
CA THR A 153 4.36 22.88 14.18
C THR A 153 5.02 21.83 15.05
N ASN A 154 6.36 21.77 15.03
CA ASN A 154 7.13 20.91 15.91
C ASN A 154 7.58 21.62 17.19
N PHE A 155 8.22 20.91 18.12
CA PHE A 155 8.74 21.50 19.36
C PHE A 155 9.81 22.57 19.15
N GLU A 156 10.48 22.56 18.00
CA GLU A 156 11.52 23.54 17.67
C GLU A 156 10.94 24.81 17.05
N GLY A 157 9.60 24.87 16.86
CA GLY A 157 8.91 25.99 16.24
C GLY A 157 8.91 25.97 14.70
N ASN A 158 9.48 24.94 14.08
CA ASN A 158 9.40 24.77 12.63
C ASN A 158 7.99 24.32 12.25
N SER A 159 7.47 24.89 11.16
CA SER A 159 6.12 24.59 10.70
C SER A 159 6.13 24.04 9.28
N LEU A 160 5.20 23.15 9.01
CA LEU A 160 4.89 22.69 7.65
C LEU A 160 3.38 22.77 7.41
N THR A 161 2.98 22.91 6.16
CA THR A 161 1.56 22.92 5.75
C THR A 161 1.26 21.57 5.06
N ALA A 162 0.30 20.84 5.62
CA ALA A 162 -0.08 19.52 5.11
C ALA A 162 -1.52 19.18 5.52
N ALA A 163 -2.18 18.33 4.76
CA ALA A 163 -3.46 17.79 5.15
C ALA A 163 -3.29 16.63 6.13
N PHE A 164 -4.19 16.50 7.09
CA PHE A 164 -4.25 15.32 7.97
C PHE A 164 -4.83 14.14 7.21
N VAL A 165 -4.15 12.99 7.28
CA VAL A 165 -4.66 11.73 6.72
C VAL A 165 -5.16 10.81 7.83
N ARG A 166 -4.30 10.47 8.78
CA ARG A 166 -4.61 9.62 9.94
C ARG A 166 -3.52 9.71 11.01
N ALA A 167 -3.83 9.17 12.19
CA ALA A 167 -2.83 8.93 13.25
C ALA A 167 -2.79 7.43 13.60
N ASP A 168 -1.58 6.88 13.77
CA ASP A 168 -1.36 5.47 14.13
C ASP A 168 -0.93 5.26 15.60
N GLY A 169 -1.05 6.30 16.41
CA GLY A 169 -0.67 6.31 17.83
C GLY A 169 0.81 6.62 18.09
N LYS A 170 1.69 6.43 17.11
CA LYS A 170 3.10 6.84 17.13
C LYS A 170 3.40 7.98 16.19
N ASN A 171 2.73 8.01 15.05
CA ASN A 171 2.91 9.02 14.02
C ASN A 171 1.58 9.64 13.62
N VAL A 172 1.67 10.85 13.09
CA VAL A 172 0.62 11.49 12.30
C VAL A 172 1.02 11.39 10.83
N ILE A 173 0.15 10.85 10.00
CA ILE A 173 0.36 10.78 8.56
C ILE A 173 -0.19 12.06 7.95
N LEU A 174 0.70 12.82 7.34
CA LEU A 174 0.44 14.12 6.76
C LEU A 174 0.63 14.08 5.25
N LYS A 175 -0.35 14.58 4.49
CA LYS A 175 -0.28 14.70 3.03
C LYS A 175 0.16 16.10 2.65
N MET A 176 1.28 16.17 1.95
CA MET A 176 1.87 17.41 1.44
C MET A 176 1.12 17.93 0.20
N GLU A 177 1.40 19.18 -0.22
CA GLU A 177 0.81 19.76 -1.44
C GLU A 177 1.16 18.99 -2.72
N ASP A 178 2.31 18.34 -2.75
CA ASP A 178 2.75 17.48 -3.87
C ASP A 178 2.08 16.10 -3.88
N GLY A 179 1.14 15.85 -2.96
CA GLY A 179 0.44 14.58 -2.80
C GLY A 179 1.21 13.53 -2.03
N SER A 180 2.46 13.78 -1.63
CA SER A 180 3.25 12.83 -0.84
C SER A 180 2.72 12.73 0.59
N GLU A 181 2.67 11.50 1.13
CA GLU A 181 2.33 11.25 2.52
C GLU A 181 3.59 11.01 3.33
N ILE A 182 3.73 11.75 4.42
CA ILE A 182 4.87 11.62 5.33
C ILE A 182 4.39 11.20 6.72
N PRO A 183 4.99 10.16 7.31
CA PRO A 183 4.80 9.85 8.72
C PRO A 183 5.60 10.85 9.56
N TYR A 184 4.92 11.61 10.39
CA TYR A 184 5.56 12.53 11.32
C TYR A 184 5.39 12.03 12.76
N PRO A 185 6.46 11.86 13.54
CA PRO A 185 6.37 11.36 14.92
C PRO A 185 5.48 12.26 15.77
N PHE A 186 4.47 11.66 16.42
CA PHE A 186 3.51 12.39 17.23
C PHE A 186 4.17 13.16 18.39
N ASP A 187 5.19 12.56 19.01
CA ASP A 187 5.97 13.13 20.11
C ASP A 187 6.87 14.32 19.69
N LYS A 188 7.08 14.51 18.39
CA LYS A 188 7.85 15.64 17.85
C LYS A 188 6.97 16.85 17.49
N LEU A 189 5.66 16.70 17.49
CA LEU A 189 4.73 17.80 17.30
C LEU A 189 4.64 18.70 18.53
N SER A 190 4.39 20.00 18.32
CA SER A 190 4.06 20.90 19.41
C SER A 190 2.77 20.46 20.12
N PRO A 191 2.54 20.84 21.38
CA PRO A 191 1.32 20.49 22.11
C PRO A 191 0.03 20.84 21.36
N GLU A 192 0.02 21.99 20.69
CA GLU A 192 -1.13 22.44 19.88
C GLU A 192 -1.38 21.52 18.68
N SER A 193 -0.31 21.13 17.98
CA SER A 193 -0.40 20.21 16.83
C SER A 193 -0.77 18.78 17.27
N GLN A 194 -0.36 18.35 18.46
CA GLN A 194 -0.78 17.08 19.03
C GLN A 194 -2.28 17.06 19.35
N GLU A 195 -2.83 18.14 19.94
CA GLU A 195 -4.25 18.24 20.22
C GLU A 195 -5.07 18.30 18.90
N LEU A 196 -4.56 19.02 17.90
CA LEU A 196 -5.16 19.06 16.57
C LEU A 196 -5.23 17.66 15.96
N ALA A 197 -4.13 16.90 16.02
CA ALA A 197 -4.07 15.53 15.51
C ALA A 197 -5.05 14.58 16.22
N LYS A 198 -5.16 14.68 17.56
CA LYS A 198 -6.13 13.90 18.35
C LYS A 198 -7.56 14.22 17.94
N LYS A 199 -7.88 15.51 17.80
CA LYS A 199 -9.21 15.96 17.39
C LYS A 199 -9.60 15.42 16.01
N LEU A 200 -8.69 15.49 15.05
CA LEU A 200 -8.93 15.00 13.68
C LEU A 200 -9.01 13.46 13.62
N ALA A 201 -8.24 12.76 14.43
CA ALA A 201 -8.30 11.30 14.51
C ALA A 201 -9.56 10.75 15.19
N SER A 202 -10.35 11.59 15.85
CA SER A 202 -11.60 11.22 16.54
C SER A 202 -12.88 11.51 15.74
N GLN A 203 -12.75 12.02 14.51
CA GLN A 203 -13.86 12.28 13.59
C GLN A 203 -14.07 11.13 12.62
#